data_f8f2cd520eea8102e8a9bc7e12703b09
#
_entry.id   f8f2cd520eea8102e8a9bc7e12703b09
#
_cell.length_a   1.000
_cell.length_b   1.000
_cell.length_c   1.000
_cell.angle_alpha   90.00
_cell.angle_beta   90.00
_cell.angle_gamma   90.00
#
_symmetry.space_group_name_H-M   'P 1'
#
loop_
_entity.id
_entity.type
_entity.pdbx_description
1 polymer ?
#
loop_
_entity_poly.entity_id
_entity_poly.type
_entity_poly.pdbx_seq_one_letter_code
_entity_poly.pdbx_strand_id
1 'polypeptide(L)'
;LRFVPASGFTGSVEIPYVACNSSGDPIASGKLCLGIVSAMEDFSDITSSTWCYKYVLELSDADVIDGYSDGTFKPDNQVTYGAALKLIMLAAGYDEQKPVNSNVFSGYLARAQADGLVSGSVNLNAPITRLAVSQIAAKAMGLSISNLSSVRPFTDTTDPYVQALNAAGIVEGYFSNGTSTFKPYNT
;
A
#
# COMPACT_ATOMS: atom_id res chain seq x y z
N LEU A 1 28.13 -12.46 12.28
CA LEU A 1 28.44 -11.42 11.30
C LEU A 1 27.53 -10.21 11.59
N ARG A 2 28.08 -9.02 11.69
CA ARG A 2 27.32 -7.77 11.87
C ARG A 2 27.63 -6.87 10.69
N PHE A 3 26.59 -6.46 9.98
CA PHE A 3 26.71 -5.43 8.95
C PHE A 3 26.38 -4.06 9.55
N VAL A 4 27.20 -3.06 9.29
CA VAL A 4 26.97 -1.68 9.71
C VAL A 4 27.18 -0.81 8.47
N PRO A 5 26.10 -0.24 7.91
CA PRO A 5 26.24 0.65 6.77
C PRO A 5 26.97 1.93 7.17
N ALA A 6 27.59 2.58 6.18
CA ALA A 6 28.14 3.93 6.38
C ALA A 6 26.99 4.90 6.71
N SER A 7 27.29 5.94 7.52
CA SER A 7 26.30 6.97 7.86
C SER A 7 25.78 7.64 6.59
N GLY A 8 24.45 7.71 6.43
CA GLY A 8 23.78 8.29 5.28
C GLY A 8 23.74 7.41 4.02
N PHE A 9 24.20 6.16 4.09
CA PHE A 9 24.09 5.23 2.98
C PHE A 9 22.65 4.71 2.88
N THR A 10 22.06 4.82 1.70
CA THR A 10 20.78 4.22 1.33
C THR A 10 20.97 3.43 0.04
N GLY A 11 20.16 2.39 -0.15
CA GLY A 11 20.21 1.54 -1.33
C GLY A 11 20.35 0.07 -1.00
N SER A 12 20.57 -0.76 -2.02
CA SER A 12 20.78 -2.20 -1.85
C SER A 12 22.27 -2.55 -1.83
N VAL A 13 22.63 -3.48 -0.94
CA VAL A 13 23.98 -4.06 -0.87
C VAL A 13 23.85 -5.56 -1.11
N GLU A 14 24.63 -6.07 -2.05
CA GLU A 14 24.80 -7.51 -2.25
C GLU A 14 26.09 -7.96 -1.57
N ILE A 15 25.98 -8.88 -0.63
CA ILE A 15 27.12 -9.48 0.06
C ILE A 15 27.27 -10.93 -0.43
N PRO A 16 28.27 -11.23 -1.26
CA PRO A 16 28.54 -12.62 -1.64
C PRO A 16 29.04 -13.39 -0.41
N TYR A 17 28.60 -14.63 -0.26
CA TYR A 17 29.09 -15.51 0.79
C TYR A 17 29.41 -16.90 0.23
N VAL A 18 30.33 -17.56 0.90
CA VAL A 18 30.66 -18.98 0.67
C VAL A 18 30.49 -19.70 2.01
N ALA A 19 29.65 -20.73 2.01
CA ALA A 19 29.55 -21.64 3.14
C ALA A 19 30.62 -22.73 2.99
N CYS A 20 31.36 -22.99 4.05
CA CYS A 20 32.40 -24.02 4.09
C CYS A 20 32.03 -25.12 5.09
N ASN A 21 32.52 -26.34 4.87
CA ASN A 21 32.45 -27.42 5.84
C ASN A 21 33.41 -27.18 7.01
N SER A 22 33.45 -28.08 7.99
CA SER A 22 34.35 -27.99 9.15
C SER A 22 35.84 -28.05 8.79
N SER A 23 36.19 -28.51 7.59
CA SER A 23 37.55 -28.55 7.06
C SER A 23 37.93 -27.27 6.29
N GLY A 24 36.98 -26.35 6.10
CA GLY A 24 37.19 -25.11 5.36
C GLY A 24 36.91 -25.21 3.85
N ASP A 25 36.45 -26.37 3.34
CA ASP A 25 36.16 -26.53 1.92
C ASP A 25 34.82 -25.90 1.57
N PRO A 26 34.70 -25.19 0.43
CA PRO A 26 33.47 -24.57 0.00
C PRO A 26 32.40 -25.61 -0.35
N ILE A 27 31.20 -25.50 0.24
CA ILE A 27 30.08 -26.40 -0.01
C ILE A 27 28.89 -25.69 -0.66
N ALA A 28 28.77 -24.39 -0.53
CA ALA A 28 27.75 -23.55 -1.16
C ALA A 28 28.20 -22.12 -1.29
N SER A 29 27.65 -21.41 -2.26
CA SER A 29 27.84 -19.96 -2.37
C SER A 29 26.50 -19.29 -2.69
N GLY A 30 26.36 -18.03 -2.30
CA GLY A 30 25.17 -17.25 -2.56
C GLY A 30 25.42 -15.74 -2.36
N LYS A 31 24.35 -14.97 -2.48
CA LYS A 31 24.37 -13.54 -2.22
C LYS A 31 23.30 -13.24 -1.16
N LEU A 32 23.68 -12.48 -0.15
CA LEU A 32 22.76 -11.84 0.77
C LEU A 32 22.47 -10.43 0.25
N CYS A 33 21.21 -10.17 -0.08
CA CYS A 33 20.76 -8.84 -0.50
C CYS A 33 20.17 -8.10 0.71
N LEU A 34 20.72 -6.96 1.03
CA LEU A 34 20.28 -6.08 2.11
C LEU A 34 19.79 -4.76 1.50
N GLY A 35 18.52 -4.40 1.74
CA GLY A 35 18.02 -3.06 1.50
C GLY A 35 18.34 -2.18 2.70
N ILE A 36 19.05 -1.06 2.48
CA ILE A 36 19.31 -0.04 3.49
C ILE A 36 18.50 1.18 3.08
N VAL A 37 17.44 1.43 3.82
CA VAL A 37 16.60 2.62 3.68
C VAL A 37 17.19 3.75 4.51
N SER A 38 16.97 5.01 4.11
CA SER A 38 17.29 6.14 4.97
C SER A 38 16.56 5.95 6.31
N ALA A 39 17.17 6.42 7.40
CA ALA A 39 16.39 6.63 8.60
C ALA A 39 15.27 7.58 8.20
N MET A 40 14.04 7.06 8.15
CA MET A 40 12.87 7.88 7.91
C MET A 40 12.87 9.04 8.90
N GLU A 41 12.37 10.17 8.49
CA GLU A 41 11.80 11.09 9.47
C GLU A 41 10.70 10.29 10.18
N ASP A 42 11.05 9.76 11.36
CA ASP A 42 10.14 8.93 12.15
C ASP A 42 8.90 9.76 12.43
N PHE A 43 7.76 9.34 11.91
CA PHE A 43 6.51 9.95 12.32
C PHE A 43 6.37 9.77 13.83
N SER A 44 6.20 10.88 14.55
CA SER A 44 6.29 10.90 16.01
C SER A 44 5.23 10.08 16.72
N ASP A 45 4.18 9.68 16.02
CA ASP A 45 3.01 8.95 16.51
C ASP A 45 2.96 7.47 16.09
N ILE A 46 3.97 6.97 15.36
CA ILE A 46 4.09 5.55 15.02
C ILE A 46 5.45 4.99 15.45
N THR A 47 5.45 3.73 15.81
CA THR A 47 6.65 2.99 16.24
C THR A 47 6.68 1.62 15.57
N SER A 48 7.76 0.90 15.68
CA SER A 48 7.89 -0.47 15.16
C SER A 48 6.84 -1.46 15.70
N SER A 49 6.13 -1.11 16.77
CA SER A 49 5.00 -1.88 17.31
C SER A 49 3.64 -1.45 16.77
N THR A 50 3.58 -0.34 16.01
CA THR A 50 2.33 0.14 15.40
C THR A 50 1.98 -0.77 14.22
N TRP A 51 0.72 -1.21 14.13
CA TRP A 51 0.26 -2.19 13.14
C TRP A 51 0.55 -1.80 11.67
N CYS A 52 0.57 -0.51 11.35
CA CYS A 52 0.82 0.00 9.99
C CYS A 52 2.29 0.32 9.71
N TYR A 53 3.18 0.24 10.71
CA TYR A 53 4.56 0.73 10.63
C TYR A 53 5.29 0.29 9.36
N LYS A 54 5.30 -1.02 9.08
CA LYS A 54 5.97 -1.57 7.89
C LYS A 54 5.44 -0.97 6.58
N TYR A 55 4.12 -0.87 6.47
CA TYR A 55 3.49 -0.35 5.23
C TYR A 55 3.72 1.14 5.04
N VAL A 56 3.71 1.90 6.15
CA VAL A 56 4.01 3.33 6.12
C VAL A 56 5.45 3.56 5.70
N LEU A 57 6.40 2.76 6.21
CA LEU A 57 7.80 2.80 5.79
C LEU A 57 7.94 2.60 4.28
N GLU A 58 7.39 1.51 3.75
CA GLU A 58 7.50 1.15 2.34
C GLU A 58 6.89 2.23 1.42
N LEU A 59 5.76 2.81 1.83
CA LEU A 59 5.08 3.85 1.04
C LEU A 59 5.75 5.23 1.16
N SER A 60 6.39 5.54 2.28
CA SER A 60 7.15 6.76 2.44
C SER A 60 8.47 6.71 1.66
N ASP A 61 9.17 5.57 1.67
CA ASP A 61 10.36 5.35 0.84
C ASP A 61 10.07 5.43 -0.68
N ALA A 62 8.82 5.16 -1.05
CA ALA A 62 8.34 5.28 -2.44
C ALA A 62 7.76 6.67 -2.78
N ASP A 63 7.92 7.67 -1.92
CA ASP A 63 7.36 9.03 -2.06
C ASP A 63 5.83 9.06 -2.25
N VAL A 64 5.12 8.04 -1.73
CA VAL A 64 3.65 7.95 -1.76
C VAL A 64 3.01 8.62 -0.55
N ILE A 65 3.69 8.57 0.60
CA ILE A 65 3.23 9.13 1.89
C ILE A 65 4.22 10.16 2.39
N ASP A 66 3.73 11.38 2.66
CA ASP A 66 4.51 12.50 3.22
C ASP A 66 4.21 12.73 4.72
N GLY A 67 3.12 12.16 5.25
CA GLY A 67 2.61 12.48 6.58
C GLY A 67 2.01 13.88 6.69
N TYR A 68 1.91 14.37 7.92
CA TYR A 68 1.40 15.71 8.21
C TYR A 68 2.55 16.67 8.54
N SER A 69 2.33 17.96 8.32
CA SER A 69 3.31 19.02 8.61
C SER A 69 3.74 19.14 10.09
N ASP A 70 3.02 18.48 10.99
CA ASP A 70 3.36 18.38 12.41
C ASP A 70 4.26 17.16 12.73
N GLY A 71 4.73 16.44 11.71
CA GLY A 71 5.58 15.26 11.87
C GLY A 71 4.84 14.02 12.31
N THR A 72 3.52 13.95 12.13
CA THR A 72 2.70 12.79 12.47
C THR A 72 2.18 12.07 11.22
N PHE A 73 1.80 10.80 11.35
CA PHE A 73 1.09 10.02 10.33
C PHE A 73 -0.41 9.91 10.58
N LYS A 74 -0.82 9.86 11.85
CA LYS A 74 -2.22 9.73 12.32
C LYS A 74 -2.89 8.44 11.84
N PRO A 75 -2.38 7.26 12.21
CA PRO A 75 -2.81 5.96 11.68
C PRO A 75 -4.28 5.62 11.93
N ASP A 76 -4.89 6.23 12.96
CA ASP A 76 -6.28 6.00 13.33
C ASP A 76 -7.26 7.01 12.72
N ASN A 77 -6.76 7.98 11.93
CA ASN A 77 -7.62 8.93 11.26
C ASN A 77 -8.31 8.30 10.04
N GLN A 78 -9.54 8.70 9.81
CA GLN A 78 -10.24 8.34 8.58
C GLN A 78 -9.58 9.02 7.37
N VAL A 79 -9.35 8.24 6.31
CA VAL A 79 -8.79 8.74 5.07
C VAL A 79 -9.90 9.38 4.24
N THR A 80 -9.67 10.57 3.70
CA THR A 80 -10.60 11.22 2.80
C THR A 80 -10.52 10.63 1.38
N TYR A 81 -11.59 10.80 0.60
CA TYR A 81 -11.64 10.31 -0.78
C TYR A 81 -10.49 10.87 -1.63
N GLY A 82 -10.20 12.17 -1.48
CA GLY A 82 -9.10 12.82 -2.19
C GLY A 82 -7.73 12.27 -1.82
N ALA A 83 -7.46 12.09 -0.52
CA ALA A 83 -6.21 11.52 -0.05
C ALA A 83 -6.04 10.07 -0.54
N ALA A 84 -7.09 9.25 -0.48
CA ALA A 84 -7.04 7.89 -0.98
C ALA A 84 -6.75 7.83 -2.49
N LEU A 85 -7.35 8.74 -3.29
CA LEU A 85 -7.04 8.83 -4.72
C LEU A 85 -5.56 9.13 -4.96
N LYS A 86 -4.98 10.13 -4.27
CA LYS A 86 -3.55 10.43 -4.36
C LYS A 86 -2.73 9.17 -4.05
N LEU A 87 -2.95 8.55 -2.90
CA LEU A 87 -2.18 7.40 -2.43
C LEU A 87 -2.25 6.22 -3.42
N ILE A 88 -3.46 5.84 -3.85
CA ILE A 88 -3.66 4.71 -4.76
C ILE A 88 -3.00 4.98 -6.11
N MET A 89 -3.18 6.19 -6.66
CA MET A 89 -2.65 6.52 -7.99
C MET A 89 -1.12 6.60 -7.98
N LEU A 90 -0.50 7.24 -6.97
CA LEU A 90 0.95 7.26 -6.84
C LEU A 90 1.52 5.84 -6.66
N ALA A 91 0.92 5.02 -5.80
CA ALA A 91 1.32 3.62 -5.62
C ALA A 91 1.16 2.78 -6.90
N ALA A 92 0.22 3.12 -7.77
CA ALA A 92 0.03 2.50 -9.08
C ALA A 92 0.95 3.08 -10.19
N GLY A 93 1.86 3.98 -9.84
CA GLY A 93 2.85 4.55 -10.78
C GLY A 93 2.33 5.73 -11.61
N TYR A 94 1.24 6.37 -11.20
CA TYR A 94 0.83 7.63 -11.83
C TYR A 94 1.73 8.77 -11.38
N ASP A 95 1.98 9.71 -12.27
CA ASP A 95 2.63 10.97 -11.92
C ASP A 95 1.77 11.81 -10.98
N GLU A 96 2.41 12.71 -10.23
CA GLU A 96 1.74 13.68 -9.39
C GLU A 96 0.78 14.58 -10.19
N GLN A 97 -0.44 14.76 -9.70
CA GLN A 97 -1.49 15.50 -10.39
C GLN A 97 -1.65 16.90 -9.81
N LYS A 98 -1.51 17.93 -10.66
CA LYS A 98 -1.74 19.32 -10.25
C LYS A 98 -3.23 19.58 -10.04
N PRO A 99 -3.62 20.35 -9.01
CA PRO A 99 -5.00 20.76 -8.79
C PRO A 99 -5.59 21.49 -10.02
N VAL A 100 -6.83 21.16 -10.38
CA VAL A 100 -7.58 21.84 -11.44
C VAL A 100 -8.62 22.84 -10.88
N ASN A 101 -8.78 22.88 -9.57
CA ASN A 101 -9.59 23.85 -8.84
C ASN A 101 -9.00 24.09 -7.43
N SER A 102 -9.76 24.68 -6.52
CA SER A 102 -9.32 24.99 -5.15
C SER A 102 -9.05 23.77 -4.25
N ASN A 103 -9.54 22.59 -4.59
CA ASN A 103 -9.26 21.36 -3.85
C ASN A 103 -7.94 20.76 -4.34
N VAL A 104 -7.00 20.52 -3.44
CA VAL A 104 -5.66 19.99 -3.75
C VAL A 104 -5.67 18.63 -4.44
N PHE A 105 -6.72 17.83 -4.24
CA PHE A 105 -6.87 16.50 -4.85
C PHE A 105 -7.68 16.52 -6.16
N SER A 106 -8.11 17.69 -6.64
CA SER A 106 -8.99 17.78 -7.81
C SER A 106 -8.35 17.27 -9.11
N GLY A 107 -7.03 17.39 -9.24
CA GLY A 107 -6.30 16.82 -10.37
C GLY A 107 -6.34 15.30 -10.39
N TYR A 108 -6.17 14.66 -9.23
CA TYR A 108 -6.29 13.20 -9.09
C TYR A 108 -7.71 12.72 -9.42
N LEU A 109 -8.75 13.45 -9.00
CA LEU A 109 -10.13 13.10 -9.37
C LEU A 109 -10.35 13.20 -10.89
N ALA A 110 -9.90 14.30 -11.50
CA ALA A 110 -10.05 14.49 -12.95
C ALA A 110 -9.34 13.37 -13.73
N ARG A 111 -8.15 13.01 -13.33
CA ARG A 111 -7.39 11.91 -13.94
C ARG A 111 -8.05 10.56 -13.69
N ALA A 112 -8.48 10.27 -12.46
CA ALA A 112 -9.17 9.03 -12.12
C ALA A 112 -10.48 8.85 -12.89
N GLN A 113 -11.21 9.94 -13.14
CA GLN A 113 -12.42 9.91 -13.97
C GLN A 113 -12.11 9.66 -15.45
N ALA A 114 -11.06 10.31 -15.98
CA ALA A 114 -10.63 10.11 -17.37
C ALA A 114 -10.20 8.66 -17.63
N ASP A 115 -9.56 8.02 -16.65
CA ASP A 115 -9.08 6.63 -16.77
C ASP A 115 -10.13 5.59 -16.30
N GLY A 116 -11.35 6.03 -15.95
CA GLY A 116 -12.45 5.14 -15.55
C GLY A 116 -12.29 4.49 -14.16
N LEU A 117 -11.33 4.97 -13.35
CA LEU A 117 -11.15 4.48 -11.97
C LEU A 117 -12.32 4.89 -11.08
N VAL A 118 -12.83 6.10 -11.28
CA VAL A 118 -13.97 6.69 -10.56
C VAL A 118 -15.01 7.16 -11.56
N SER A 119 -16.29 6.96 -11.23
CA SER A 119 -17.41 7.47 -12.02
C SER A 119 -18.29 8.40 -11.19
N GLY A 120 -18.88 9.39 -11.84
CA GLY A 120 -19.79 10.33 -11.19
C GLY A 120 -19.10 11.36 -10.32
N SER A 121 -19.89 12.08 -9.53
CA SER A 121 -19.42 13.12 -8.61
C SER A 121 -19.12 12.53 -7.24
N VAL A 122 -17.97 12.88 -6.67
CA VAL A 122 -17.55 12.46 -5.32
C VAL A 122 -17.18 13.67 -4.49
N ASN A 123 -17.40 13.60 -3.19
CA ASN A 123 -16.92 14.61 -2.25
C ASN A 123 -15.50 14.23 -1.80
N LEU A 124 -14.49 14.94 -2.31
CA LEU A 124 -13.08 14.68 -2.01
C LEU A 124 -12.71 14.82 -0.54
N ASN A 125 -13.50 15.58 0.23
CA ASN A 125 -13.25 15.81 1.66
C ASN A 125 -14.01 14.83 2.57
N ALA A 126 -14.89 14.00 2.01
CA ALA A 126 -15.59 12.97 2.80
C ALA A 126 -14.70 11.75 3.04
N PRO A 127 -14.89 11.04 4.17
CA PRO A 127 -14.25 9.75 4.38
C PRO A 127 -14.58 8.77 3.25
N ILE A 128 -13.57 8.02 2.82
CA ILE A 128 -13.76 6.99 1.78
C ILE A 128 -14.10 5.65 2.44
N THR A 129 -14.99 4.88 1.81
CA THR A 129 -15.33 3.54 2.30
C THR A 129 -14.29 2.49 1.84
N ARG A 130 -14.15 1.43 2.62
CA ARG A 130 -13.31 0.28 2.28
C ARG A 130 -13.66 -0.31 0.90
N LEU A 131 -14.95 -0.34 0.54
CA LEU A 131 -15.40 -0.76 -0.79
C LEU A 131 -14.87 0.16 -1.90
N ALA A 132 -15.01 1.47 -1.74
CA ALA A 132 -14.56 2.42 -2.75
C ALA A 132 -13.03 2.37 -2.94
N VAL A 133 -12.26 2.29 -1.85
CA VAL A 133 -10.78 2.08 -1.90
C VAL A 133 -10.47 0.84 -2.73
N SER A 134 -11.13 -0.28 -2.45
CA SER A 134 -10.89 -1.55 -3.14
C SER A 134 -11.23 -1.49 -4.62
N GLN A 135 -12.35 -0.86 -4.97
CA GLN A 135 -12.74 -0.70 -6.38
C GLN A 135 -11.72 0.15 -7.16
N ILE A 136 -11.26 1.26 -6.57
CA ILE A 136 -10.28 2.14 -7.21
C ILE A 136 -8.94 1.42 -7.33
N ALA A 137 -8.47 0.78 -6.27
CA ALA A 137 -7.20 0.05 -6.27
C ALA A 137 -7.18 -1.08 -7.31
N ALA A 138 -8.22 -1.92 -7.34
CA ALA A 138 -8.31 -3.00 -8.31
C ALA A 138 -8.28 -2.52 -9.76
N LYS A 139 -8.98 -1.42 -10.05
CA LYS A 139 -8.98 -0.79 -11.38
C LYS A 139 -7.61 -0.18 -11.72
N ALA A 140 -7.00 0.56 -10.79
CA ALA A 140 -5.69 1.15 -10.97
C ALA A 140 -4.60 0.09 -11.23
N MET A 141 -4.71 -1.07 -10.60
CA MET A 141 -3.84 -2.23 -10.81
C MET A 141 -4.17 -3.02 -12.08
N GLY A 142 -5.24 -2.68 -12.80
CA GLY A 142 -5.70 -3.42 -13.99
C GLY A 142 -6.15 -4.85 -13.69
N LEU A 143 -6.64 -5.14 -12.49
CA LEU A 143 -7.08 -6.48 -12.13
C LEU A 143 -8.31 -6.89 -12.94
N SER A 144 -8.24 -8.09 -13.53
CA SER A 144 -9.37 -8.64 -14.27
C SER A 144 -10.46 -9.10 -13.32
N ILE A 145 -11.70 -8.69 -13.62
CA ILE A 145 -12.91 -9.19 -12.94
C ILE A 145 -13.59 -10.31 -13.72
N SER A 146 -13.01 -10.75 -14.83
CA SER A 146 -13.48 -11.88 -15.63
C SER A 146 -13.00 -13.18 -15.01
N ASN A 147 -13.84 -14.23 -15.12
CA ASN A 147 -13.50 -15.59 -14.66
C ASN A 147 -13.19 -15.70 -13.14
N LEU A 148 -13.79 -14.82 -12.33
CA LEU A 148 -13.68 -14.94 -10.88
C LEU A 148 -14.34 -16.25 -10.42
N SER A 149 -13.79 -16.85 -9.37
CA SER A 149 -14.36 -18.04 -8.73
C SER A 149 -15.83 -17.82 -8.33
N SER A 150 -16.64 -18.84 -8.47
CA SER A 150 -18.01 -18.84 -7.93
C SER A 150 -18.04 -18.85 -6.38
N VAL A 151 -16.91 -19.24 -5.76
CA VAL A 151 -16.75 -19.20 -4.31
C VAL A 151 -16.60 -17.74 -3.86
N ARG A 152 -17.49 -17.32 -2.99
CA ARG A 152 -17.48 -15.95 -2.44
C ARG A 152 -16.64 -15.92 -1.18
N PRO A 153 -15.56 -15.13 -1.16
CA PRO A 153 -14.66 -15.07 0.01
C PRO A 153 -15.34 -14.39 1.21
N PHE A 154 -16.32 -13.53 0.97
CA PHE A 154 -16.99 -12.72 2.02
C PHE A 154 -18.50 -12.89 1.95
N THR A 155 -19.15 -12.86 3.12
CA THR A 155 -20.61 -13.03 3.23
C THR A 155 -21.38 -11.74 3.05
N ASP A 156 -20.74 -10.59 3.20
CA ASP A 156 -21.36 -9.25 3.21
C ASP A 156 -21.07 -8.42 1.95
N THR A 157 -20.37 -8.97 0.97
CA THR A 157 -20.16 -8.33 -0.34
C THR A 157 -20.02 -9.36 -1.46
N THR A 158 -20.51 -8.96 -2.63
CA THR A 158 -20.36 -9.72 -3.88
C THR A 158 -19.64 -8.90 -4.95
N ASP A 159 -19.05 -7.78 -4.54
CA ASP A 159 -18.37 -6.88 -5.45
C ASP A 159 -17.21 -7.58 -6.16
N PRO A 160 -17.15 -7.54 -7.51
CA PRO A 160 -16.16 -8.29 -8.28
C PRO A 160 -14.73 -7.77 -8.08
N TYR A 161 -14.55 -6.48 -7.82
CA TYR A 161 -13.22 -5.91 -7.58
C TYR A 161 -12.67 -6.34 -6.22
N VAL A 162 -13.54 -6.42 -5.20
CA VAL A 162 -13.16 -6.98 -3.89
C VAL A 162 -12.76 -8.44 -4.02
N GLN A 163 -13.49 -9.23 -4.82
CA GLN A 163 -13.13 -10.62 -5.09
C GLN A 163 -11.81 -10.74 -5.85
N ALA A 164 -11.54 -9.87 -6.84
CA ALA A 164 -10.29 -9.85 -7.57
C ALA A 164 -9.10 -9.53 -6.68
N LEU A 165 -9.23 -8.54 -5.77
CA LEU A 165 -8.19 -8.21 -4.79
C LEU A 165 -7.95 -9.36 -3.80
N ASN A 166 -8.99 -10.04 -3.37
CA ASN A 166 -8.85 -11.21 -2.49
C ASN A 166 -8.14 -12.37 -3.23
N ALA A 167 -8.52 -12.65 -4.47
CA ALA A 167 -7.86 -13.67 -5.28
C ALA A 167 -6.39 -13.36 -5.55
N ALA A 168 -6.02 -12.08 -5.59
CA ALA A 168 -4.64 -11.61 -5.70
C ALA A 168 -3.88 -11.60 -4.34
N GLY A 169 -4.53 -11.98 -3.23
CA GLY A 169 -3.92 -11.97 -1.90
C GLY A 169 -3.70 -10.58 -1.29
N ILE A 170 -4.36 -9.55 -1.85
CA ILE A 170 -4.18 -8.15 -1.43
C ILE A 170 -5.15 -7.78 -0.31
N VAL A 171 -6.38 -8.32 -0.37
CA VAL A 171 -7.43 -8.03 0.59
C VAL A 171 -7.82 -9.29 1.34
N GLU A 172 -7.76 -9.21 2.66
CA GLU A 172 -8.31 -10.20 3.58
C GLU A 172 -9.55 -9.66 4.28
N GLY A 173 -10.37 -10.57 4.77
CA GLY A 173 -11.57 -10.23 5.55
C GLY A 173 -11.33 -10.34 7.04
N TYR A 174 -12.39 -10.10 7.78
CA TYR A 174 -12.47 -10.33 9.21
C TYR A 174 -13.13 -11.68 9.45
N PHE A 175 -12.39 -12.63 10.01
CA PHE A 175 -12.91 -13.95 10.30
C PHE A 175 -13.48 -14.01 11.73
N SER A 176 -14.77 -14.37 11.86
CA SER A 176 -15.43 -14.55 13.14
C SER A 176 -16.57 -15.57 13.00
N ASN A 177 -16.72 -16.42 13.99
CA ASN A 177 -17.79 -17.43 14.05
C ASN A 177 -17.94 -18.29 12.79
N GLY A 178 -16.82 -18.68 12.18
CA GLY A 178 -16.81 -19.52 10.97
C GLY A 178 -17.16 -18.79 9.67
N THR A 179 -17.31 -17.47 9.70
CA THR A 179 -17.61 -16.65 8.53
C THR A 179 -16.56 -15.57 8.32
N SER A 180 -16.33 -15.19 7.06
CA SER A 180 -15.48 -14.07 6.69
C SER A 180 -16.33 -12.92 6.16
N THR A 181 -16.07 -11.71 6.67
CA THR A 181 -16.74 -10.47 6.25
C THR A 181 -15.71 -9.46 5.75
N PHE A 182 -16.07 -8.65 4.78
CA PHE A 182 -15.23 -7.60 4.22
C PHE A 182 -15.45 -6.25 4.90
N LYS A 183 -16.63 -5.99 5.41
CA LYS A 183 -17.09 -4.71 5.99
C LYS A 183 -16.99 -3.56 4.97
N PRO A 184 -17.73 -3.61 3.88
CA PRO A 184 -17.59 -2.70 2.72
C PRO A 184 -17.79 -1.22 3.05
N TYR A 185 -18.57 -0.90 4.07
CA TYR A 185 -18.94 0.47 4.44
C TYR A 185 -18.12 1.05 5.60
N ASN A 186 -17.12 0.32 6.10
CA ASN A 186 -16.16 0.91 7.03
C ASN A 186 -15.36 2.03 6.34
N THR A 187 -15.09 3.10 7.06
CA THR A 187 -14.31 4.27 6.62
C THR A 187 -13.07 4.41 7.47
#